data_c6fd9c06fbd629d3db8aece40f1fc7fa
#
_entry.id   c6fd9c06fbd629d3db8aece40f1fc7fa
#
_cell.length_a   1.000
_cell.length_b   1.000
_cell.length_c   1.000
_cell.angle_alpha   90.00
_cell.angle_beta   90.00
_cell.angle_gamma   90.00
#
_symmetry.space_group_name_H-M   'P 1'
#
loop_
_entity.id
_entity.type
_entity.pdbx_description
1 polymer ?
#
loop_
_entity_poly.entity_id
_entity_poly.type
_entity_poly.pdbx_seq_one_letter_code
_entity_poly.pdbx_strand_id
1 'polypeptide(L)'
;AVGDAALGVRNTAQWSPDLDYAANTAFVAAYIEAYGRVPSLYSSQGFDTANLLLSAMAVADISDMDAFRTALEAADFASTRGDFAFGPNHHPIQDIYVREVVMDGDIFTNRIVGVALEDRGDAYAAECSM
;
A
#
# COMPACT_ATOMS: atom_id res chain seq x y z
N ALA A 1 -14.86 -14.19 -10.65
CA ALA A 1 -15.28 -14.43 -12.04
C ALA A 1 -14.51 -15.61 -12.66
N VAL A 2 -13.23 -15.83 -12.29
CA VAL A 2 -12.39 -16.92 -12.88
C VAL A 2 -12.50 -18.22 -12.08
N GLY A 3 -12.83 -18.12 -10.79
CA GLY A 3 -13.00 -19.28 -9.91
C GLY A 3 -11.74 -20.12 -9.76
N ASP A 4 -11.90 -21.43 -9.65
CA ASP A 4 -10.82 -22.39 -9.38
C ASP A 4 -9.68 -22.34 -10.40
N ALA A 5 -9.95 -21.87 -11.62
CA ALA A 5 -8.91 -21.71 -12.65
C ALA A 5 -7.84 -20.64 -12.29
N ALA A 6 -8.10 -19.81 -11.29
CA ALA A 6 -7.11 -18.84 -10.79
C ALA A 6 -6.17 -19.42 -9.73
N LEU A 7 -6.47 -20.56 -9.12
CA LEU A 7 -5.65 -21.13 -8.06
C LEU A 7 -4.24 -21.42 -8.55
N GLY A 8 -3.25 -21.03 -7.74
CA GLY A 8 -1.83 -21.18 -8.06
C GLY A 8 -1.28 -20.13 -9.04
N VAL A 9 -2.11 -19.25 -9.59
CA VAL A 9 -1.63 -18.15 -10.43
C VAL A 9 -0.82 -17.17 -9.58
N ARG A 10 0.40 -16.85 -10.04
CA ARG A 10 1.29 -15.88 -9.38
C ARG A 10 1.20 -14.51 -10.03
N ASN A 11 1.31 -13.51 -9.20
CA ASN A 11 1.32 -12.11 -9.60
C ASN A 11 2.23 -11.31 -8.66
N THR A 12 2.54 -10.08 -9.02
CA THR A 12 3.32 -9.17 -8.17
C THR A 12 2.51 -7.94 -7.80
N ALA A 13 2.71 -7.44 -6.59
CA ALA A 13 2.19 -6.15 -6.15
C ALA A 13 2.91 -5.66 -4.89
N GLN A 14 2.72 -4.39 -4.61
CA GLN A 14 3.27 -3.71 -3.43
C GLN A 14 2.44 -3.93 -2.15
N TRP A 15 1.36 -4.65 -2.20
CA TRP A 15 0.49 -4.91 -1.06
C TRP A 15 -0.23 -6.26 -1.17
N SER A 16 -0.51 -6.85 -0.02
CA SER A 16 -1.37 -8.04 0.12
C SER A 16 -2.07 -8.00 1.49
N PRO A 17 -3.28 -8.57 1.62
CA PRO A 17 -4.01 -8.55 2.89
C PRO A 17 -3.28 -9.28 4.04
N ASP A 18 -2.35 -10.16 3.73
CA ASP A 18 -1.56 -10.95 4.69
C ASP A 18 -0.18 -10.33 5.03
N LEU A 19 0.07 -9.05 4.67
CA LEU A 19 1.26 -8.33 5.15
C LEU A 19 1.23 -8.19 6.67
N ASP A 20 2.32 -8.60 7.32
CA ASP A 20 2.46 -8.62 8.78
C ASP A 20 2.96 -7.26 9.32
N TYR A 21 2.19 -6.20 9.06
CA TYR A 21 2.35 -4.89 9.66
C TYR A 21 1.13 -4.55 10.51
N ALA A 22 1.34 -3.96 11.68
CA ALA A 22 0.25 -3.63 12.60
C ALA A 22 -0.84 -2.76 11.94
N ALA A 23 -0.44 -1.75 11.14
CA ALA A 23 -1.36 -0.90 10.41
C ALA A 23 -2.17 -1.69 9.37
N ASN A 24 -1.55 -2.64 8.67
CA ASN A 24 -2.25 -3.50 7.71
C ASN A 24 -3.24 -4.43 8.40
N THR A 25 -2.81 -5.10 9.45
CA THR A 25 -3.67 -6.01 10.23
C THR A 25 -4.92 -5.30 10.74
N ALA A 26 -4.75 -4.10 11.31
CA ALA A 26 -5.86 -3.28 11.79
C ALA A 26 -6.78 -2.83 10.64
N PHE A 27 -6.21 -2.37 9.53
CA PHE A 27 -6.97 -1.97 8.33
C PHE A 27 -7.80 -3.12 7.77
N VAL A 28 -7.19 -4.30 7.57
CA VAL A 28 -7.86 -5.47 7.00
C VAL A 28 -9.02 -5.91 7.89
N ALA A 29 -8.81 -5.97 9.22
CA ALA A 29 -9.86 -6.33 10.18
C ALA A 29 -11.03 -5.34 10.15
N ALA A 30 -10.75 -4.04 10.23
CA ALA A 30 -11.77 -2.99 10.18
C ALA A 30 -12.54 -2.97 8.85
N TYR A 31 -11.84 -3.21 7.73
CA TYR A 31 -12.48 -3.26 6.42
C TYR A 31 -13.43 -4.45 6.29
N ILE A 32 -13.01 -5.65 6.78
CA ILE A 32 -13.87 -6.85 6.77
C ILE A 32 -15.09 -6.62 7.66
N GLU A 33 -14.93 -6.03 8.84
CA GLU A 33 -16.04 -5.69 9.75
C GLU A 33 -17.05 -4.74 9.07
N ALA A 34 -16.56 -3.71 8.40
CA ALA A 34 -17.40 -2.69 7.80
C ALA A 34 -18.10 -3.15 6.51
N TYR A 35 -17.44 -3.99 5.70
CA TYR A 35 -17.90 -4.31 4.33
C TYR A 35 -18.15 -5.78 4.07
N GLY A 36 -17.87 -6.69 5.01
CA GLY A 36 -18.09 -8.13 4.88
C GLY A 36 -17.23 -8.81 3.80
N ARG A 37 -16.12 -8.21 3.41
CA ARG A 37 -15.22 -8.72 2.36
C ARG A 37 -13.77 -8.29 2.59
N VAL A 38 -12.83 -9.06 2.04
CA VAL A 38 -11.40 -8.73 2.06
C VAL A 38 -11.15 -7.46 1.22
N PRO A 39 -10.34 -6.49 1.71
CA PRO A 39 -9.97 -5.30 0.96
C PRO A 39 -9.14 -5.64 -0.28
N SER A 40 -9.23 -4.78 -1.28
CA SER A 40 -8.39 -4.83 -2.46
C SER A 40 -7.13 -3.98 -2.28
N LEU A 41 -6.16 -4.14 -3.18
CA LEU A 41 -5.00 -3.25 -3.30
C LEU A 41 -5.42 -1.76 -3.40
N TYR A 42 -6.47 -1.46 -4.14
CA TYR A 42 -6.97 -0.08 -4.26
C TYR A 42 -7.60 0.44 -2.96
N SER A 43 -8.23 -0.46 -2.17
CA SER A 43 -8.76 -0.09 -0.85
C SER A 43 -7.63 0.31 0.10
N SER A 44 -6.52 -0.44 0.10
CA SER A 44 -5.30 -0.15 0.85
C SER A 44 -4.69 1.20 0.43
N GLN A 45 -4.57 1.44 -0.87
CA GLN A 45 -4.04 2.72 -1.38
C GLN A 45 -4.92 3.91 -0.99
N GLY A 46 -6.25 3.77 -1.06
CA GLY A 46 -7.18 4.82 -0.63
C GLY A 46 -7.09 5.11 0.86
N PHE A 47 -6.94 4.07 1.69
CA PHE A 47 -6.75 4.21 3.13
C PHE A 47 -5.42 4.91 3.46
N ASP A 48 -4.32 4.48 2.85
CA ASP A 48 -3.01 5.12 3.01
C ASP A 48 -3.03 6.59 2.56
N THR A 49 -3.71 6.90 1.44
CA THR A 49 -3.86 8.28 0.96
C THR A 49 -4.59 9.15 1.98
N ALA A 50 -5.66 8.64 2.59
CA ALA A 50 -6.38 9.38 3.63
C ALA A 50 -5.50 9.62 4.86
N ASN A 51 -4.75 8.62 5.32
CA ASN A 51 -3.85 8.76 6.46
C ASN A 51 -2.70 9.73 6.17
N LEU A 52 -2.11 9.70 4.98
CA LEU A 52 -1.08 10.65 4.54
C LEU A 52 -1.61 12.09 4.58
N LEU A 53 -2.81 12.34 4.03
CA LEU A 53 -3.43 13.66 4.06
C LEU A 53 -3.70 14.12 5.49
N LEU A 54 -4.25 13.25 6.33
CA LEU A 54 -4.55 13.57 7.73
C LEU A 54 -3.27 13.87 8.54
N SER A 55 -2.19 13.09 8.32
CA SER A 55 -0.91 13.35 9.00
C SER A 55 -0.32 14.70 8.59
N ALA A 56 -0.34 15.03 7.31
CA ALA A 56 0.14 16.32 6.83
C ALA A 56 -0.70 17.50 7.37
N MET A 57 -2.03 17.35 7.38
CA MET A 57 -2.95 18.37 7.94
C MET A 57 -2.80 18.56 9.45
N ALA A 58 -2.28 17.58 10.17
CA ALA A 58 -2.04 17.68 11.59
C ALA A 58 -0.83 18.57 11.95
N VAL A 59 0.11 18.76 11.00
CA VAL A 59 1.38 19.47 11.24
C VAL A 59 1.56 20.71 10.36
N ALA A 60 0.76 20.89 9.31
CA ALA A 60 0.86 22.01 8.39
C ALA A 60 -0.50 22.68 8.15
N ASP A 61 -0.50 24.00 8.02
CA ASP A 61 -1.67 24.75 7.59
C ASP A 61 -1.89 24.50 6.09
N ILE A 62 -3.10 24.04 5.73
CA ILE A 62 -3.47 23.79 4.34
C ILE A 62 -3.52 25.06 3.48
N SER A 63 -3.54 26.25 4.08
CA SER A 63 -3.43 27.52 3.35
C SER A 63 -2.00 27.88 2.96
N ASP A 64 -1.00 27.28 3.63
CA ASP A 64 0.41 27.33 3.26
C ASP A 64 0.77 26.09 2.41
N MET A 65 0.64 26.23 1.10
CA MET A 65 0.82 25.11 0.18
C MET A 65 2.24 24.54 0.17
N ASP A 66 3.26 25.32 0.48
CA ASP A 66 4.65 24.85 0.52
C ASP A 66 4.91 24.05 1.79
N ALA A 67 4.43 24.53 2.96
CA ALA A 67 4.49 23.78 4.19
C ALA A 67 3.68 22.47 4.10
N PHE A 68 2.48 22.52 3.50
CA PHE A 68 1.64 21.34 3.33
C PHE A 68 2.29 20.30 2.39
N ARG A 69 2.90 20.74 1.26
CA ARG A 69 3.65 19.85 0.37
C ARG A 69 4.82 19.18 1.09
N THR A 70 5.60 19.95 1.85
CA THR A 70 6.71 19.42 2.65
C THR A 70 6.24 18.36 3.64
N ALA A 71 5.10 18.59 4.30
CA ALA A 71 4.51 17.61 5.21
C ALA A 71 4.04 16.32 4.49
N LEU A 72 3.48 16.43 3.29
CA LEU A 72 3.12 15.27 2.46
C LEU A 72 4.35 14.47 2.03
N GLU A 73 5.43 15.16 1.63
CA GLU A 73 6.68 14.52 1.19
C GLU A 73 7.38 13.78 2.34
N ALA A 74 7.22 14.24 3.57
CA ALA A 74 7.74 13.56 4.76
C ALA A 74 7.14 12.17 4.97
N ALA A 75 5.93 11.92 4.43
CA ALA A 75 5.20 10.65 4.51
C ALA A 75 5.09 10.09 5.94
N ASP A 76 4.90 10.98 6.94
CA ASP A 76 4.84 10.61 8.37
C ASP A 76 3.48 10.02 8.74
N PHE A 77 3.23 8.78 8.32
CA PHE A 77 2.02 8.03 8.62
C PHE A 77 2.30 6.52 8.69
N ALA A 78 1.44 5.78 9.39
CA ALA A 78 1.52 4.32 9.45
C ALA A 78 0.88 3.71 8.20
N SER A 79 1.70 3.36 7.21
CA SER A 79 1.25 2.74 5.96
C SER A 79 0.84 1.28 6.17
N THR A 80 -0.19 0.85 5.45
CA THR A 80 -0.58 -0.57 5.33
C THR A 80 0.47 -1.40 4.58
N ARG A 81 1.44 -0.75 3.93
CA ARG A 81 2.53 -1.37 3.18
C ARG A 81 3.84 -1.49 3.97
N GLY A 82 3.83 -1.10 5.25
CA GLY A 82 5.02 -1.05 6.09
C GLY A 82 5.84 0.22 5.91
N ASP A 83 7.14 0.09 5.82
CA ASP A 83 8.03 1.22 5.59
C ASP A 83 7.74 1.85 4.23
N PHE A 84 7.37 3.12 4.27
CA PHE A 84 6.95 3.87 3.10
C PHE A 84 7.68 5.21 3.05
N ALA A 85 8.25 5.52 1.89
CA ALA A 85 8.86 6.82 1.63
C ALA A 85 8.56 7.26 0.19
N PHE A 86 8.72 8.56 -0.07
CA PHE A 86 8.74 9.07 -1.44
C PHE A 86 10.18 9.22 -1.94
N GLY A 87 10.40 8.84 -3.18
CA GLY A 87 11.60 9.18 -3.94
C GLY A 87 11.59 10.66 -4.38
N PRO A 88 12.70 11.15 -4.95
CA PRO A 88 12.84 12.55 -5.36
C PRO A 88 11.86 12.99 -6.45
N ASN A 89 11.26 12.06 -7.15
CA ASN A 89 10.21 12.28 -8.16
C ASN A 89 8.81 11.94 -7.63
N HIS A 90 8.60 11.93 -6.32
CA HIS A 90 7.36 11.62 -5.60
C HIS A 90 6.77 10.22 -5.89
N HIS A 91 7.53 9.34 -6.54
CA HIS A 91 7.16 7.93 -6.62
C HIS A 91 7.44 7.21 -5.31
N PRO A 92 6.62 6.24 -4.90
CA PRO A 92 6.87 5.45 -3.69
C PRO A 92 8.16 4.65 -3.78
N ILE A 93 8.89 4.58 -2.67
CA ILE A 93 9.92 3.57 -2.41
C ILE A 93 9.24 2.52 -1.54
N GLN A 94 9.17 1.28 -2.03
CA GLN A 94 8.38 0.23 -1.38
C GLN A 94 8.79 -1.16 -1.87
N ASP A 95 8.41 -2.18 -1.11
CA ASP A 95 8.60 -3.56 -1.51
C ASP A 95 7.60 -3.98 -2.58
N ILE A 96 8.04 -4.91 -3.42
CA ILE A 96 7.20 -5.62 -4.38
C ILE A 96 7.20 -7.11 -4.04
N TYR A 97 6.04 -7.64 -3.71
CA TYR A 97 5.85 -9.01 -3.30
C TYR A 97 5.44 -9.91 -4.46
N VAL A 98 5.89 -11.16 -4.44
CA VAL A 98 5.30 -12.24 -5.24
C VAL A 98 4.15 -12.81 -4.44
N ARG A 99 2.97 -12.86 -5.04
CA ARG A 99 1.76 -13.40 -4.43
C ARG A 99 1.23 -14.54 -5.26
N GLU A 100 0.56 -15.47 -4.61
CA GLU A 100 -0.13 -16.60 -5.23
C GLU A 100 -1.61 -16.58 -4.88
N VAL A 101 -2.46 -16.86 -5.85
CA VAL A 101 -3.90 -16.99 -5.59
C VAL A 101 -4.15 -18.30 -4.86
N VAL A 102 -4.75 -18.18 -3.69
CA VAL A 102 -5.11 -19.32 -2.82
C VAL A 102 -6.57 -19.25 -2.41
N MET A 103 -7.09 -20.36 -1.92
CA MET A 103 -8.36 -20.42 -1.21
C MET A 103 -8.09 -20.26 0.28
N ASP A 104 -8.77 -19.33 0.93
CA ASP A 104 -8.77 -19.15 2.38
C ASP A 104 -10.23 -19.24 2.87
N GLY A 105 -10.57 -20.36 3.50
CA GLY A 105 -11.98 -20.74 3.71
C GLY A 105 -12.69 -20.84 2.36
N ASP A 106 -13.75 -20.07 2.17
CA ASP A 106 -14.54 -20.01 0.93
C ASP A 106 -14.20 -18.81 0.04
N ILE A 107 -13.05 -18.12 0.29
CA ILE A 107 -12.69 -16.88 -0.38
C ILE A 107 -11.40 -17.08 -1.19
N PHE A 108 -11.44 -16.68 -2.47
CA PHE A 108 -10.21 -16.53 -3.26
C PHE A 108 -9.47 -15.27 -2.82
N THR A 109 -8.22 -15.41 -2.42
CA THR A 109 -7.36 -14.30 -2.00
C THR A 109 -5.95 -14.47 -2.57
N ASN A 110 -5.11 -13.44 -2.37
CA ASN A 110 -3.69 -13.54 -2.64
C ASN A 110 -2.94 -13.76 -1.33
N ARG A 111 -1.93 -14.64 -1.37
CA ARG A 111 -0.99 -14.86 -0.26
C ARG A 111 0.42 -14.56 -0.74
N ILE A 112 1.20 -13.88 0.08
CA ILE A 112 2.61 -13.62 -0.18
C ILE A 112 3.36 -14.95 -0.14
N VAL A 113 4.15 -15.21 -1.19
CA VAL A 113 5.02 -16.37 -1.31
C VAL A 113 6.49 -16.00 -1.45
N GLY A 114 6.81 -14.71 -1.53
CA GLY A 114 8.16 -14.17 -1.57
C GLY A 114 8.19 -12.67 -1.81
N VAL A 115 9.38 -12.11 -1.70
CA VAL A 115 9.67 -10.71 -2.08
C VAL A 115 10.35 -10.72 -3.44
N ALA A 116 9.83 -9.95 -4.37
CA ALA A 116 10.41 -9.78 -5.71
C ALA A 116 11.49 -8.70 -5.72
N LEU A 117 11.22 -7.58 -5.04
CA LEU A 117 12.12 -6.42 -4.95
C LEU A 117 11.94 -5.79 -3.57
N GLU A 118 13.03 -5.43 -2.92
CA GLU A 118 13.04 -4.70 -1.65
C GLU A 118 13.38 -3.23 -1.90
N ASP A 119 12.76 -2.31 -1.15
CA ASP A 119 13.01 -0.86 -1.19
C ASP A 119 13.07 -0.29 -2.62
N ARG A 120 12.17 -0.74 -3.47
CA ARG A 120 12.21 -0.37 -4.88
C ARG A 120 11.59 1.00 -5.13
N GLY A 121 12.46 1.97 -5.46
CA GLY A 121 12.08 3.26 -6.05
C GLY A 121 11.98 3.20 -7.58
N ASP A 122 11.63 4.32 -8.18
CA ASP A 122 11.61 4.47 -9.63
C ASP A 122 13.04 4.44 -10.21
N ALA A 123 13.26 3.54 -11.19
CA ALA A 123 14.55 3.38 -11.86
C ALA A 123 14.95 4.62 -12.68
N TYR A 124 13.99 5.45 -13.05
CA TYR A 124 14.18 6.65 -13.87
C TYR A 124 14.13 7.96 -13.07
N ALA A 125 14.13 7.88 -11.74
CA ALA A 125 14.05 9.05 -10.86
C ALA A 125 15.12 10.11 -11.17
N ALA A 126 16.33 9.69 -11.54
CA ALA A 126 17.44 10.59 -11.89
C ALA A 126 17.22 11.34 -13.23
N GLU A 127 16.32 10.87 -14.08
CA GLU A 127 15.99 11.49 -15.37
C GLU A 127 14.79 12.45 -15.25
N CYS A 128 14.13 12.46 -14.10
CA CYS A 128 12.96 13.31 -13.82
C CYS A 128 13.43 14.61 -13.17
N SER A 129 13.37 15.70 -13.92
CA SER A 129 13.61 17.05 -13.38
C SER A 129 12.33 17.59 -12.75
N MET A 130 12.26 17.58 -11.44
CA MET A 130 11.15 18.18 -10.66
C MET A 130 11.65 19.40 -9.89
#